data_cbf8072bf26c84b2f80e4b4d42a00570
#
_entry.id   cbf8072bf26c84b2f80e4b4d42a00570
#
_cell.length_a   1.000
_cell.length_b   1.000
_cell.length_c   1.000
_cell.angle_alpha   90.00
_cell.angle_beta   90.00
_cell.angle_gamma   90.00
#
_symmetry.space_group_name_H-M   'P 1'
#
loop_
_entity.id
_entity.type
_entity.pdbx_description
1 polymer ?
#
loop_
_entity_poly.entity_id
_entity_poly.type
_entity_poly.pdbx_seq_one_letter_code
_entity_poly.pdbx_strand_id
1 'polypeptide(L)'
;MGSEMCIRDRWWPIAPVAGIKVALERPGLRWSGAAYVDSNYGSRPIETGFASWNWCRGHDTDGDCQIHYDAQLSGGGEKRLSLSVDRSGALVRTPSPDLQQLPRGPIWRVARPARLPHQAGRVTTLEDTPFYTRSEIQVGGGQFMHESLDLHRFCRPWVQFLLPFRMPRKG
;
A
#
# COMPACT_ATOMS: atom_id res chain seq x y z
N MET A 1 14.44 19.44 -10.62
CA MET A 1 13.37 19.43 -9.61
C MET A 1 13.28 18.04 -9.02
N GLY A 2 14.08 17.72 -8.04
CA GLY A 2 14.12 16.36 -7.53
C GLY A 2 14.82 16.34 -6.19
N SER A 3 14.19 16.80 -5.11
CA SER A 3 14.84 16.60 -3.82
C SER A 3 13.96 16.57 -2.58
N GLU A 4 12.65 16.44 -2.70
CA GLU A 4 11.81 16.42 -1.50
C GLU A 4 10.96 15.16 -1.28
N MET A 5 11.20 14.10 -2.03
CA MET A 5 10.62 12.78 -1.71
C MET A 5 11.56 11.93 -0.85
N CYS A 6 12.37 12.56 -0.02
CA CYS A 6 13.17 11.87 0.99
C CYS A 6 12.35 11.62 2.26
N ILE A 7 11.48 10.66 2.22
CA ILE A 7 11.37 9.72 3.33
C ILE A 7 12.75 9.07 3.38
N ARG A 8 13.40 8.92 4.52
CA ARG A 8 14.77 8.36 4.63
C ARG A 8 14.92 6.98 3.99
N ASP A 9 13.81 6.31 3.71
CA ASP A 9 13.66 5.18 2.81
C ASP A 9 12.98 5.71 1.55
N ARG A 10 13.55 5.43 0.40
CA ARG A 10 13.05 5.94 -0.87
C ARG A 10 11.96 5.03 -1.38
N TRP A 11 10.72 5.52 -1.38
CA TRP A 11 9.66 4.94 -2.18
C TRP A 11 9.65 5.61 -3.56
N TRP A 12 9.69 4.80 -4.60
CA TRP A 12 9.72 5.26 -5.99
C TRP A 12 8.64 4.56 -6.81
N PRO A 13 7.57 5.25 -7.22
CA PRO A 13 6.60 4.75 -8.19
C PRO A 13 7.26 4.72 -9.57
N ILE A 14 7.68 3.54 -10.02
CA ILE A 14 8.41 3.36 -11.28
C ILE A 14 7.42 3.41 -12.46
N ALA A 15 6.31 2.68 -12.36
CA ALA A 15 5.27 2.61 -13.38
C ALA A 15 3.88 2.54 -12.69
N PRO A 16 3.35 3.68 -12.24
CA PRO A 16 2.07 3.73 -11.52
C PRO A 16 0.87 3.45 -12.44
N VAL A 17 0.99 3.73 -13.73
CA VAL A 17 0.01 3.37 -14.77
C VAL A 17 0.71 2.51 -15.80
N ALA A 18 0.45 1.21 -15.80
CA ALA A 18 1.09 0.25 -16.68
C ALA A 18 0.13 -0.87 -17.11
N GLY A 19 0.47 -1.53 -18.20
CA GLY A 19 -0.16 -2.78 -18.61
C GLY A 19 0.81 -3.95 -18.44
N ILE A 20 0.28 -5.09 -18.03
CA ILE A 20 1.04 -6.34 -17.92
C ILE A 20 0.46 -7.40 -18.84
N LYS A 21 1.35 -8.17 -19.48
CA LYS A 21 1.01 -9.42 -20.16
C LYS A 21 1.88 -10.53 -19.57
N VAL A 22 1.24 -11.57 -19.08
CA VAL A 22 1.92 -12.74 -18.50
C VAL A 22 1.68 -13.94 -19.38
N ALA A 23 2.76 -14.69 -19.68
CA ALA A 23 2.72 -15.97 -20.36
C ALA A 23 3.70 -16.91 -19.65
N LEU A 24 3.15 -17.92 -18.97
CA LEU A 24 3.92 -18.97 -18.31
C LEU A 24 3.72 -20.27 -19.11
N GLU A 25 4.80 -20.92 -19.50
CA GLU A 25 4.74 -22.21 -20.20
C GLU A 25 4.26 -23.32 -19.24
N ARG A 26 4.67 -23.23 -18.00
CA ARG A 26 4.23 -24.10 -16.91
C ARG A 26 3.78 -23.25 -15.71
N PRO A 27 2.50 -23.32 -15.29
CA PRO A 27 1.43 -24.27 -15.63
C PRO A 27 0.58 -23.92 -16.87
N GLY A 28 1.08 -23.24 -17.90
CA GLY A 28 0.31 -22.90 -19.09
C GLY A 28 -0.65 -21.73 -18.89
N LEU A 29 -0.25 -20.73 -18.12
CA LEU A 29 -1.06 -19.59 -17.73
C LEU A 29 -0.78 -18.38 -18.64
N ARG A 30 -1.85 -17.76 -19.16
CA ARG A 30 -1.77 -16.51 -19.92
C ARG A 30 -2.83 -15.54 -19.43
N TRP A 31 -2.43 -14.32 -19.15
CA TRP A 31 -3.36 -13.25 -18.80
C TRP A 31 -2.75 -11.87 -19.09
N SER A 32 -3.59 -10.84 -19.13
CA SER A 32 -3.18 -9.45 -19.22
C SER A 32 -4.08 -8.57 -18.35
N GLY A 33 -3.59 -7.41 -17.97
CA GLY A 33 -4.35 -6.48 -17.14
C GLY A 33 -3.59 -5.19 -16.84
N ALA A 34 -4.20 -4.36 -15.99
CA ALA A 34 -3.53 -3.21 -15.42
C ALA A 34 -2.47 -3.66 -14.42
N ALA A 35 -1.37 -2.92 -14.36
CA ALA A 35 -0.26 -3.17 -13.46
C ALA A 35 0.19 -1.88 -12.77
N TYR A 36 0.88 -2.07 -11.67
CA TYR A 36 1.57 -1.05 -10.93
C TYR A 36 2.93 -1.59 -10.50
N VAL A 37 3.96 -0.75 -10.62
CA VAL A 37 5.31 -1.09 -10.20
C VAL A 37 5.89 0.04 -9.38
N ASP A 38 6.34 -0.27 -8.19
CA ASP A 38 7.13 0.63 -7.36
C ASP A 38 8.34 -0.09 -6.77
N SER A 39 9.20 0.66 -6.12
CA SER A 39 10.33 0.14 -5.37
C SER A 39 10.49 0.89 -4.07
N ASN A 40 10.75 0.14 -3.01
CA ASN A 40 11.16 0.67 -1.72
C ASN A 40 12.59 0.25 -1.45
N TYR A 41 13.44 1.19 -1.08
CA TYR A 41 14.79 0.86 -0.61
C TYR A 41 15.28 1.85 0.45
N GLY A 42 16.05 1.36 1.38
CA GLY A 42 16.63 2.13 2.47
C GLY A 42 17.95 1.54 2.94
N SER A 43 18.71 2.33 3.67
CA SER A 43 20.01 1.95 4.23
C SER A 43 19.92 1.48 5.68
N ARG A 44 18.74 1.51 6.29
CA ARG A 44 18.49 1.15 7.68
C ARG A 44 17.28 0.26 7.81
N PRO A 45 17.16 -0.54 8.88
CA PRO A 45 15.93 -1.25 9.20
C PRO A 45 14.76 -0.27 9.31
N ILE A 46 13.63 -0.65 8.74
CA ILE A 46 12.48 0.24 8.54
C ILE A 46 11.88 0.74 9.86
N GLU A 47 11.88 -0.10 10.89
CA GLU A 47 11.41 0.20 12.24
C GLU A 47 12.22 1.29 12.95
N THR A 48 13.43 1.59 12.47
CA THR A 48 14.24 2.69 13.03
C THR A 48 13.73 4.07 12.60
N GLY A 49 13.05 4.15 11.47
CA GLY A 49 12.56 5.40 10.91
C GLY A 49 11.05 5.60 11.05
N PHE A 50 10.30 4.51 11.11
CA PHE A 50 8.84 4.54 11.10
C PHE A 50 8.22 3.78 12.28
N ALA A 51 7.10 4.28 12.77
CA ALA A 51 6.23 3.61 13.73
C ALA A 51 5.11 2.82 13.01
N SER A 52 4.58 3.40 11.96
CA SER A 52 3.58 2.76 11.08
C SER A 52 3.52 3.45 9.74
N TRP A 53 2.96 2.76 8.75
CA TRP A 53 2.50 3.41 7.52
C TRP A 53 1.23 2.79 6.97
N ASN A 54 0.55 3.58 6.16
CA ASN A 54 -0.60 3.17 5.38
C ASN A 54 -0.38 3.63 3.95
N TRP A 55 -0.58 2.75 3.03
CA TRP A 55 -0.47 3.02 1.61
C TRP A 55 -1.75 2.59 0.91
N CYS A 56 -2.22 3.40 0.00
CA CYS A 56 -3.42 3.12 -0.76
C CYS A 56 -3.23 3.58 -2.19
N ARG A 57 -3.57 2.74 -3.15
CA ARG A 57 -3.59 3.11 -4.55
C ARG A 57 -4.75 2.48 -5.30
N GLY A 58 -5.26 3.16 -6.29
CA GLY A 58 -6.28 2.62 -7.17
C GLY A 58 -6.43 3.47 -8.41
N HIS A 59 -7.21 2.98 -9.35
CA HIS A 59 -7.62 3.76 -10.51
C HIS A 59 -9.03 4.28 -10.26
N ASP A 60 -9.23 5.56 -10.59
CA ASP A 60 -10.55 6.14 -10.63
C ASP A 60 -11.30 5.77 -11.93
N THR A 61 -12.51 6.28 -12.10
CA THR A 61 -13.34 6.00 -13.28
C THR A 61 -12.73 6.52 -14.57
N ASP A 62 -11.89 7.55 -14.49
CA ASP A 62 -11.22 8.13 -15.65
C ASP A 62 -9.95 7.35 -16.02
N GLY A 63 -9.56 6.42 -15.14
CA GLY A 63 -8.40 5.55 -15.29
C GLY A 63 -7.09 6.18 -14.83
N ASP A 64 -7.15 7.31 -14.13
CA ASP A 64 -6.00 7.91 -13.48
C ASP A 64 -5.66 7.15 -12.21
N CYS A 65 -4.37 7.00 -11.93
CA CYS A 65 -3.91 6.32 -10.73
C CYS A 65 -3.82 7.28 -9.56
N GLN A 66 -4.62 7.04 -8.52
CA GLN A 66 -4.56 7.75 -7.24
C GLN A 66 -3.65 7.00 -6.27
N ILE A 67 -2.71 7.70 -5.62
CA ILE A 67 -1.80 7.10 -4.64
C ILE A 67 -1.78 7.96 -3.38
N HIS A 68 -2.02 7.34 -2.23
CA HIS A 68 -2.01 8.01 -0.93
C HIS A 68 -1.08 7.25 0.01
N TYR A 69 -0.21 7.98 0.67
CA TYR A 69 0.77 7.46 1.60
C TYR A 69 0.77 8.28 2.88
N ASP A 70 0.54 7.63 4.02
CA ASP A 70 0.65 8.19 5.36
C ASP A 70 1.66 7.40 6.17
N ALA A 71 2.64 8.07 6.76
CA ALA A 71 3.63 7.44 7.63
C ALA A 71 3.72 8.19 8.96
N GLN A 72 3.72 7.44 10.05
CA GLN A 72 4.09 7.91 11.38
C GLN A 72 5.57 7.63 11.61
N LEU A 73 6.31 8.63 12.04
CA LEU A 73 7.74 8.49 12.27
C LEU A 73 8.02 8.00 13.69
N SER A 74 9.03 7.15 13.86
CA SER A 74 9.44 6.63 15.17
C SER A 74 9.89 7.72 16.16
N GLY A 75 10.47 8.82 15.65
CA GLY A 75 10.86 10.01 16.43
C GLY A 75 9.75 11.01 16.65
N GLY A 76 8.50 10.69 16.31
CA GLY A 76 7.35 11.60 16.34
C GLY A 76 7.18 12.38 15.04
N GLY A 77 5.96 12.84 14.79
CA GLY A 77 5.57 13.50 13.54
C GLY A 77 5.02 12.54 12.49
N GLU A 78 4.47 13.12 11.44
CA GLU A 78 3.87 12.38 10.34
C GLU A 78 4.37 12.87 8.98
N LYS A 79 4.34 11.99 7.99
CA LYS A 79 4.53 12.32 6.59
C LYS A 79 3.31 11.89 5.80
N ARG A 80 2.87 12.76 4.91
CA ARG A 80 1.70 12.54 4.07
C ARG A 80 2.02 12.90 2.64
N LEU A 81 1.61 12.02 1.72
CA LEU A 81 1.78 12.22 0.30
C LEU A 81 0.52 11.74 -0.43
N SER A 82 -0.02 12.57 -1.30
CA SER A 82 -1.10 12.21 -2.22
C SER A 82 -0.73 12.62 -3.63
N LEU A 83 -0.85 11.69 -4.55
CA LEU A 83 -0.48 11.85 -5.95
C LEU A 83 -1.63 11.39 -6.84
N SER A 84 -1.79 12.06 -7.97
CA SER A 84 -2.53 11.56 -9.13
C SER A 84 -1.56 11.39 -10.29
N VAL A 85 -1.67 10.29 -11.01
CA VAL A 85 -0.89 10.00 -12.21
C VAL A 85 -1.85 9.68 -13.33
N ASP A 86 -1.85 10.51 -14.35
CA ASP A 86 -2.71 10.33 -15.51
C ASP A 86 -2.23 9.21 -16.44
N ARG A 87 -3.02 8.89 -17.47
CA ARG A 87 -2.69 7.84 -18.44
C ARG A 87 -1.43 8.13 -19.26
N SER A 88 -0.97 9.37 -19.32
CA SER A 88 0.29 9.75 -19.98
C SER A 88 1.50 9.55 -19.07
N GLY A 89 1.29 9.27 -17.77
CA GLY A 89 2.32 9.16 -16.75
C GLY A 89 2.66 10.52 -16.12
N ALA A 90 1.91 11.58 -16.41
CA ALA A 90 2.13 12.87 -15.76
C ALA A 90 1.67 12.80 -14.30
N LEU A 91 2.58 13.16 -13.39
CA LEU A 91 2.40 13.06 -11.96
C LEU A 91 2.13 14.43 -11.36
N VAL A 92 1.04 14.53 -10.58
CA VAL A 92 0.63 15.75 -9.88
C VAL A 92 0.40 15.44 -8.40
N ARG A 93 0.88 16.33 -7.52
CA ARG A 93 0.48 16.29 -6.10
C ARG A 93 -0.95 16.79 -5.95
N THR A 94 -1.75 16.07 -5.20
CA THR A 94 -3.14 16.40 -4.92
C THR A 94 -3.36 16.63 -3.42
N PRO A 95 -4.41 17.39 -3.03
CA PRO A 95 -4.86 17.40 -1.65
C PRO A 95 -5.12 15.97 -1.14
N SER A 96 -4.72 15.68 0.09
CA SER A 96 -4.99 14.37 0.68
C SER A 96 -6.47 14.26 1.05
N PRO A 97 -7.18 13.21 0.61
CA PRO A 97 -8.54 12.95 1.07
C PRO A 97 -8.61 12.73 2.58
N ASP A 98 -9.81 12.81 3.13
CA ASP A 98 -10.05 12.53 4.53
C ASP A 98 -9.70 11.09 4.89
N LEU A 99 -9.22 10.91 6.12
CA LEU A 99 -8.85 9.61 6.64
C LEU A 99 -10.10 8.82 7.04
N GLN A 100 -10.29 7.66 6.47
CA GLN A 100 -11.35 6.72 6.80
C GLN A 100 -10.80 5.54 7.60
N GLN A 101 -11.59 5.04 8.55
CA GLN A 101 -11.24 3.84 9.30
C GLN A 101 -11.93 2.63 8.69
N LEU A 102 -11.16 1.77 8.03
CA LEU A 102 -11.66 0.50 7.51
C LEU A 102 -11.85 -0.53 8.64
N PRO A 103 -12.67 -1.57 8.45
CA PRO A 103 -12.75 -2.68 9.38
C PRO A 103 -11.37 -3.26 9.66
N ARG A 104 -11.03 -3.49 10.93
CA ARG A 104 -9.74 -4.07 11.32
C ARG A 104 -9.52 -5.44 10.70
N GLY A 105 -8.26 -5.85 10.54
CA GLY A 105 -7.90 -7.20 10.12
C GLY A 105 -8.69 -8.27 10.87
N PRO A 106 -9.21 -9.30 10.19
CA PRO A 106 -10.18 -10.24 10.79
C PRO A 106 -9.57 -11.08 11.93
N ILE A 107 -8.30 -11.46 11.83
CA ILE A 107 -7.61 -12.32 12.80
C ILE A 107 -6.76 -11.47 13.75
N TRP A 108 -5.80 -10.73 13.18
CA TRP A 108 -4.79 -10.02 13.98
C TRP A 108 -5.20 -8.61 14.40
N ARG A 109 -6.34 -8.13 13.93
CA ARG A 109 -6.93 -6.85 14.35
C ARG A 109 -6.01 -5.63 14.11
N VAL A 110 -5.14 -5.70 13.11
CA VAL A 110 -4.36 -4.55 12.67
C VAL A 110 -5.29 -3.44 12.21
N ALA A 111 -5.03 -2.21 12.63
CA ALA A 111 -5.80 -1.05 12.20
C ALA A 111 -5.54 -0.75 10.71
N ARG A 112 -6.58 -0.30 10.00
CA ARG A 112 -6.52 -0.02 8.56
C ARG A 112 -7.05 1.39 8.26
N PRO A 113 -6.38 2.46 8.71
CA PRO A 113 -6.72 3.80 8.27
C PRO A 113 -6.34 3.96 6.79
N ALA A 114 -7.23 4.50 5.99
CA ALA A 114 -7.05 4.68 4.55
C ALA A 114 -7.50 6.06 4.10
N ARG A 115 -6.78 6.66 3.16
CA ARG A 115 -7.26 7.85 2.45
C ARG A 115 -7.84 7.44 1.12
N LEU A 116 -9.09 7.77 0.91
CA LEU A 116 -9.86 7.35 -0.25
C LEU A 116 -10.62 8.56 -0.80
N PRO A 117 -10.72 8.70 -2.13
CA PRO A 117 -11.41 9.82 -2.75
C PRO A 117 -12.92 9.83 -2.47
N HIS A 118 -13.49 8.65 -2.19
CA HIS A 118 -14.90 8.47 -1.84
C HIS A 118 -15.03 7.50 -0.66
N GLN A 119 -16.23 7.36 -0.11
CA GLN A 119 -16.52 6.40 0.94
C GLN A 119 -16.14 4.97 0.51
N ALA A 120 -15.46 4.25 1.39
CA ALA A 120 -15.15 2.85 1.18
C ALA A 120 -16.44 2.02 1.07
N GLY A 121 -16.55 1.24 0.01
CA GLY A 121 -17.56 0.21 -0.15
C GLY A 121 -17.09 -1.13 0.42
N ARG A 122 -17.13 -2.19 -0.41
CA ARG A 122 -16.68 -3.53 0.00
C ARG A 122 -15.17 -3.54 0.26
N VAL A 123 -14.76 -4.10 1.41
CA VAL A 123 -13.36 -4.32 1.79
C VAL A 123 -13.10 -5.83 1.85
N THR A 124 -12.22 -6.32 0.98
CA THR A 124 -11.80 -7.72 0.94
C THR A 124 -10.38 -7.82 1.48
N THR A 125 -10.19 -8.60 2.55
CA THR A 125 -8.86 -8.83 3.12
C THR A 125 -8.12 -9.89 2.31
N LEU A 126 -6.96 -9.53 1.77
CA LEU A 126 -6.08 -10.42 0.99
C LEU A 126 -4.99 -11.03 1.87
N GLU A 127 -4.42 -10.23 2.78
CA GLU A 127 -3.41 -10.66 3.74
C GLU A 127 -3.74 -10.09 5.12
N ASP A 128 -3.55 -10.89 6.16
CA ASP A 128 -3.73 -10.49 7.55
C ASP A 128 -2.65 -11.19 8.38
N THR A 129 -1.69 -10.43 8.86
CA THR A 129 -0.57 -10.88 9.67
C THR A 129 -0.55 -10.14 11.00
N PRO A 130 0.26 -10.54 11.97
CA PRO A 130 0.34 -9.85 13.26
C PRO A 130 0.59 -8.33 13.20
N PHE A 131 1.22 -7.85 12.13
CA PHE A 131 1.69 -6.46 11.99
C PHE A 131 1.37 -5.82 10.65
N TYR A 132 0.86 -6.57 9.68
CA TYR A 132 0.59 -6.09 8.32
C TYR A 132 -0.74 -6.62 7.81
N THR A 133 -1.46 -5.78 7.06
CA THR A 133 -2.64 -6.19 6.31
C THR A 133 -2.58 -5.65 4.90
N ARG A 134 -3.08 -6.44 3.94
CA ARG A 134 -3.37 -6.01 2.58
C ARG A 134 -4.83 -6.25 2.24
N SER A 135 -5.45 -5.26 1.64
CA SER A 135 -6.88 -5.28 1.35
C SER A 135 -7.16 -4.71 -0.02
N GLU A 136 -8.18 -5.27 -0.66
CA GLU A 136 -8.82 -4.71 -1.83
C GLU A 136 -10.07 -3.96 -1.39
N ILE A 137 -10.28 -2.75 -1.92
CA ILE A 137 -11.39 -1.88 -1.55
C ILE A 137 -12.09 -1.40 -2.81
N GLN A 138 -13.41 -1.47 -2.84
CA GLN A 138 -14.22 -0.83 -3.87
C GLN A 138 -14.53 0.60 -3.45
N VAL A 139 -14.23 1.58 -4.30
CA VAL A 139 -14.39 3.01 -4.02
C VAL A 139 -14.91 3.72 -5.25
N GLY A 140 -16.12 4.31 -5.20
CA GLY A 140 -16.66 5.16 -6.26
C GLY A 140 -16.69 4.53 -7.66
N GLY A 141 -16.83 3.19 -7.76
CA GLY A 141 -16.77 2.46 -9.03
C GLY A 141 -15.33 2.01 -9.43
N GLY A 142 -14.30 2.46 -8.72
CA GLY A 142 -12.91 2.03 -8.88
C GLY A 142 -12.53 0.94 -7.87
N GLN A 143 -11.34 0.36 -8.10
CA GLN A 143 -10.76 -0.67 -7.25
C GLN A 143 -9.43 -0.18 -6.69
N PHE A 144 -9.29 -0.22 -5.37
CA PHE A 144 -8.13 0.24 -4.66
C PHE A 144 -7.44 -0.90 -3.91
N MET A 145 -6.12 -0.92 -3.94
CA MET A 145 -5.29 -1.73 -3.08
C MET A 145 -4.86 -0.90 -1.88
N HIS A 146 -4.97 -1.46 -0.68
CA HIS A 146 -4.58 -0.80 0.56
C HIS A 146 -3.70 -1.69 1.41
N GLU A 147 -2.67 -1.10 2.00
CA GLU A 147 -1.72 -1.76 2.90
C GLU A 147 -1.57 -0.95 4.19
N SER A 148 -1.58 -1.64 5.32
CA SER A 148 -1.25 -1.08 6.63
C SER A 148 -0.15 -1.88 7.30
N LEU A 149 0.85 -1.18 7.82
CA LEU A 149 1.98 -1.76 8.53
C LEU A 149 2.10 -1.11 9.91
N ASP A 150 2.12 -1.93 10.96
CA ASP A 150 2.33 -1.54 12.35
C ASP A 150 3.70 -2.04 12.83
N LEU A 151 4.70 -1.15 12.86
CA LEU A 151 6.07 -1.49 13.19
C LEU A 151 6.28 -1.65 14.70
N HIS A 152 5.42 -1.07 15.55
CA HIS A 152 5.43 -1.37 16.97
C HIS A 152 5.07 -2.83 17.24
N ARG A 153 4.10 -3.38 16.50
CA ARG A 153 3.77 -4.80 16.56
C ARG A 153 4.87 -5.66 15.94
N PHE A 154 5.42 -5.23 14.79
CA PHE A 154 6.54 -5.92 14.13
C PHE A 154 7.70 -6.16 15.09
N CYS A 155 8.10 -5.17 15.89
CA CYS A 155 9.20 -5.27 16.86
C CYS A 155 8.89 -6.13 18.10
N ARG A 156 7.67 -6.66 18.27
CA ARG A 156 7.35 -7.53 19.43
C ARG A 156 8.10 -8.84 19.34
N PRO A 157 8.72 -9.34 20.44
CA PRO A 157 9.52 -10.57 20.41
C PRO A 157 8.77 -11.79 19.87
N TRP A 158 7.49 -11.93 20.20
CA TRP A 158 6.67 -13.04 19.70
C TRP A 158 6.39 -12.93 18.19
N VAL A 159 6.28 -11.71 17.64
CA VAL A 159 6.14 -11.50 16.19
C VAL A 159 7.42 -11.86 15.47
N GLN A 160 8.57 -11.41 16.00
CA GLN A 160 9.90 -11.76 15.46
C GLN A 160 10.12 -13.28 15.46
N PHE A 161 9.69 -13.97 16.51
CA PHE A 161 9.73 -15.42 16.58
C PHE A 161 8.89 -16.10 15.50
N LEU A 162 7.75 -15.50 15.09
CA LEU A 162 6.87 -16.06 14.06
C LEU A 162 7.35 -15.82 12.62
N LEU A 163 8.22 -14.85 12.37
CA LEU A 163 8.64 -14.48 11.01
C LEU A 163 9.23 -15.62 10.17
N PRO A 164 10.02 -16.57 10.72
CA PRO A 164 10.53 -17.69 9.95
C PRO A 164 9.45 -18.70 9.52
N PHE A 165 8.29 -18.70 10.18
CA PHE A 165 7.22 -19.63 9.88
C PHE A 165 6.34 -19.06 8.76
N ARG A 166 6.34 -19.73 7.61
CA ARG A 166 5.43 -19.35 6.51
C ARG A 166 3.99 -19.61 6.94
N MET A 167 3.20 -18.55 7.00
CA MET A 167 1.74 -18.71 7.09
C MET A 167 1.22 -19.37 5.80
N PRO A 168 0.43 -20.45 5.89
CA PRO A 168 -0.18 -21.06 4.71
C PRO A 168 -1.05 -20.00 4.01
N ARG A 169 -0.80 -19.76 2.72
CA ARG A 169 -1.72 -18.98 1.91
C ARG A 169 -2.86 -19.91 1.50
N LYS A 170 -4.09 -19.50 1.75
CA LYS A 170 -5.24 -20.18 1.13
C LYS A 170 -5.14 -19.90 -0.37
N GLY A 171 -4.94 -20.97 -1.15
CA GLY A 171 -5.05 -20.96 -2.60
C GLY A 171 -6.49 -20.71 -3.05
#